data_b1578c9c2d4cc98e92d6a97dbdf910ee
#
_entry.id   b1578c9c2d4cc98e92d6a97dbdf910ee
#
_cell.length_a   1.000
_cell.length_b   1.000
_cell.length_c   1.000
_cell.angle_alpha   90.00
_cell.angle_beta   90.00
_cell.angle_gamma   90.00
#
_symmetry.space_group_name_H-M   'P 1'
#
loop_
_entity.id
_entity.type
_entity.pdbx_description
1 polymer ?
#
loop_
_entity_poly.entity_id
_entity_poly.type
_entity_poly.pdbx_seq_one_letter_code
_entity_poly.pdbx_strand_id
1 'polypeptide(L)'
;LLFNIYTLIGGMPEVVQLYAERRDILSLESTYETLLQGYRDDVEKYALGKQLPEVIRFILKEGWHKAGQIITLGGFAGSSYNAREVGEAFRLLEKAMLLELVYPTTATEVPATPEIKRMPKLVWLDTGLVNYAAQVQKEVLGAKDIMDAWRGMIAEQIVAQELLTLTDKV
;
A
#
# COMPACT_ATOMS: atom_id res chain seq x y z
N LEU A 1 1.68 23.29 -3.25
CA LEU A 1 0.50 23.11 -2.38
C LEU A 1 -0.32 21.85 -2.77
N LEU A 2 -0.77 21.72 -4.05
CA LEU A 2 -1.58 20.57 -4.50
C LEU A 2 -0.84 19.24 -4.34
N PHE A 3 0.44 19.18 -4.68
CA PHE A 3 1.25 17.97 -4.50
C PHE A 3 1.27 17.51 -3.04
N ASN A 4 1.46 18.45 -2.08
CA ASN A 4 1.45 18.09 -0.66
C ASN A 4 0.09 17.56 -0.19
N ILE A 5 -1.01 18.09 -0.74
CA ILE A 5 -2.35 17.57 -0.45
C ILE A 5 -2.49 16.16 -1.02
N TYR A 6 -2.12 15.96 -2.28
CA TYR A 6 -2.17 14.66 -2.93
C TYR A 6 -1.34 13.61 -2.18
N THR A 7 -0.10 13.95 -1.78
CA THR A 7 0.74 13.03 -1.01
C THR A 7 0.10 12.62 0.33
N LEU A 8 -0.75 13.45 0.90
CA LEU A 8 -1.39 13.21 2.18
C LEU A 8 -2.72 12.44 2.06
N ILE A 9 -3.58 12.83 1.11
CA ILE A 9 -4.93 12.26 0.98
C ILE A 9 -5.08 11.23 -0.15
N GLY A 10 -4.06 11.07 -1.00
CA GLY A 10 -4.10 10.15 -2.14
C GLY A 10 -4.98 10.63 -3.29
N GLY A 11 -5.29 9.68 -4.18
CA GLY A 11 -6.07 9.90 -5.40
C GLY A 11 -7.40 9.14 -5.45
N MET A 12 -7.86 8.52 -4.36
CA MET A 12 -9.15 7.83 -4.34
C MET A 12 -10.30 8.80 -4.64
N PRO A 13 -11.14 8.56 -5.69
CA PRO A 13 -12.11 9.54 -6.19
C PRO A 13 -13.06 10.09 -5.12
N GLU A 14 -13.59 9.21 -4.27
CA GLU A 14 -14.51 9.59 -3.18
C GLU A 14 -13.83 10.48 -2.13
N VAL A 15 -12.57 10.17 -1.79
CA VAL A 15 -11.75 10.96 -0.85
C VAL A 15 -11.46 12.34 -1.43
N VAL A 16 -11.05 12.40 -2.71
CA VAL A 16 -10.74 13.66 -3.40
C VAL A 16 -11.97 14.53 -3.51
N GLN A 17 -13.13 13.96 -3.86
CA GLN A 17 -14.39 14.69 -3.93
C GLN A 17 -14.76 15.28 -2.57
N LEU A 18 -14.76 14.47 -1.52
CA LEU A 18 -15.13 14.90 -0.18
C LEU A 18 -14.17 16.01 0.35
N TYR A 19 -12.86 15.85 0.07
CA TYR A 19 -11.89 16.88 0.42
C TYR A 19 -12.10 18.18 -0.38
N ALA A 20 -12.45 18.10 -1.66
CA ALA A 20 -12.74 19.28 -2.47
C ALA A 20 -13.91 20.11 -1.90
N GLU A 21 -14.92 19.42 -1.36
CA GLU A 21 -16.10 20.01 -0.78
C GLU A 21 -15.84 20.61 0.63
N ARG A 22 -15.15 19.86 1.51
CA ARG A 22 -15.03 20.19 2.93
C ARG A 22 -13.73 20.86 3.32
N ARG A 23 -12.64 20.63 2.56
CA ARG A 23 -11.28 21.14 2.87
C ARG A 23 -10.79 20.74 4.26
N ASP A 24 -11.30 19.65 4.80
CA ASP A 24 -10.99 19.12 6.13
C ASP A 24 -10.55 17.65 6.01
N ILE A 25 -9.31 17.37 6.45
CA ILE A 25 -8.70 16.04 6.40
C ILE A 25 -9.37 15.10 7.41
N LEU A 26 -9.78 15.61 8.58
CA LEU A 26 -10.43 14.78 9.59
C LEU A 26 -11.79 14.25 9.12
N SER A 27 -12.47 14.99 8.26
CA SER A 27 -13.75 14.57 7.68
C SER A 27 -13.64 13.35 6.73
N LEU A 28 -12.41 12.96 6.32
CA LEU A 28 -12.15 11.84 5.41
C LEU A 28 -12.10 10.48 6.13
N GLU A 29 -12.02 10.47 7.45
CA GLU A 29 -11.81 9.25 8.26
C GLU A 29 -12.84 8.17 7.94
N SER A 30 -14.13 8.50 7.94
CA SER A 30 -15.19 7.54 7.66
C SER A 30 -15.15 6.96 6.24
N THR A 31 -14.69 7.76 5.26
CA THR A 31 -14.52 7.30 3.88
C THR A 31 -13.38 6.28 3.78
N TYR A 32 -12.24 6.57 4.41
CA TYR A 32 -11.14 5.59 4.44
C TYR A 32 -11.50 4.30 5.17
N GLU A 33 -12.21 4.38 6.30
CA GLU A 33 -12.70 3.20 7.03
C GLU A 33 -13.61 2.34 6.15
N THR A 34 -14.54 2.96 5.45
CA THR A 34 -15.45 2.27 4.53
C THR A 34 -14.68 1.58 3.40
N LEU A 35 -13.72 2.27 2.78
CA LEU A 35 -12.88 1.71 1.71
C LEU A 35 -12.06 0.52 2.23
N LEU A 36 -11.36 0.68 3.35
CA LEU A 36 -10.53 -0.39 3.93
C LEU A 36 -11.38 -1.59 4.36
N GLN A 37 -12.57 -1.36 4.90
CA GLN A 37 -13.49 -2.45 5.26
C GLN A 37 -13.99 -3.16 4.00
N GLY A 38 -14.38 -2.43 2.96
CA GLY A 38 -14.77 -3.00 1.67
C GLY A 38 -13.69 -3.90 1.08
N TYR A 39 -12.43 -3.45 1.08
CA TYR A 39 -11.30 -4.26 0.61
C TYR A 39 -11.09 -5.52 1.44
N ARG A 40 -11.20 -5.45 2.77
CA ARG A 40 -11.10 -6.63 3.64
C ARG A 40 -12.20 -7.65 3.31
N ASP A 41 -13.44 -7.19 3.23
CA ASP A 41 -14.60 -8.04 2.96
C ASP A 41 -14.50 -8.70 1.59
N ASP A 42 -14.05 -7.98 0.57
CA ASP A 42 -13.93 -8.51 -0.78
C ASP A 42 -12.81 -9.55 -0.90
N VAL A 43 -11.63 -9.27 -0.33
CA VAL A 43 -10.52 -10.23 -0.41
C VAL A 43 -10.82 -11.51 0.38
N GLU A 44 -11.49 -11.41 1.52
CA GLU A 44 -11.86 -12.57 2.34
C GLU A 44 -12.83 -13.53 1.61
N LYS A 45 -13.71 -13.01 0.75
CA LYS A 45 -14.62 -13.84 -0.06
C LYS A 45 -13.87 -14.77 -1.03
N TYR A 46 -12.70 -14.37 -1.48
CA TYR A 46 -11.90 -15.11 -2.44
C TYR A 46 -10.79 -15.96 -1.80
N ALA A 47 -10.55 -15.81 -0.50
CA ALA A 47 -9.55 -16.56 0.22
C ALA A 47 -10.08 -17.95 0.60
N LEU A 48 -9.53 -19.00 -0.01
CA LEU A 48 -9.92 -20.38 0.26
C LEU A 48 -9.17 -20.94 1.48
N GLY A 49 -9.87 -21.74 2.29
CA GLY A 49 -9.31 -22.39 3.47
C GLY A 49 -9.36 -21.50 4.73
N LYS A 50 -8.75 -21.97 5.82
CA LYS A 50 -8.78 -21.25 7.11
C LYS A 50 -7.58 -20.32 7.31
N GLN A 51 -6.42 -20.71 6.81
CA GLN A 51 -5.15 -20.03 7.08
C GLN A 51 -4.94 -18.80 6.20
N LEU A 52 -5.28 -18.87 4.92
CA LEU A 52 -5.09 -17.77 3.97
C LEU A 52 -5.81 -16.49 4.38
N PRO A 53 -7.10 -16.51 4.84
CA PRO A 53 -7.75 -15.31 5.36
C PRO A 53 -7.02 -14.69 6.56
N GLU A 54 -6.45 -15.51 7.46
CA GLU A 54 -5.70 -15.00 8.62
C GLU A 54 -4.42 -14.27 8.20
N VAL A 55 -3.68 -14.84 7.25
CA VAL A 55 -2.47 -14.19 6.70
C VAL A 55 -2.82 -12.88 5.99
N ILE A 56 -3.92 -12.86 5.23
CA ILE A 56 -4.38 -11.66 4.54
C ILE A 56 -4.78 -10.56 5.55
N ARG A 57 -5.55 -10.90 6.59
CA ARG A 57 -5.90 -9.95 7.64
C ARG A 57 -4.66 -9.39 8.32
N PHE A 58 -3.65 -10.24 8.56
CA PHE A 58 -2.38 -9.80 9.11
C PHE A 58 -1.66 -8.83 8.19
N ILE A 59 -1.58 -9.13 6.89
CA ILE A 59 -0.97 -8.23 5.89
C ILE A 59 -1.73 -6.91 5.82
N LEU A 60 -3.07 -6.94 5.78
CA LEU A 60 -3.91 -5.75 5.76
C LEU A 60 -3.90 -4.95 7.07
N LYS A 61 -3.37 -5.51 8.15
CA LYS A 61 -3.16 -4.81 9.41
C LYS A 61 -1.76 -4.17 9.49
N GLU A 62 -0.71 -4.94 9.19
CA GLU A 62 0.67 -4.56 9.47
C GLU A 62 1.41 -4.04 8.22
N GLY A 63 0.92 -4.37 7.03
CA GLY A 63 1.63 -4.11 5.79
C GLY A 63 1.69 -2.65 5.37
N TRP A 64 0.77 -1.81 5.84
CA TRP A 64 0.75 -0.38 5.52
C TRP A 64 2.03 0.34 5.97
N HIS A 65 2.59 -0.07 7.11
CA HIS A 65 3.87 0.46 7.63
C HIS A 65 5.09 0.04 6.79
N LYS A 66 4.90 -0.88 5.83
CA LYS A 66 5.93 -1.36 4.90
C LYS A 66 5.81 -0.80 3.49
N ALA A 67 4.91 0.16 3.29
CA ALA A 67 4.75 0.85 2.01
C ALA A 67 6.06 1.45 1.51
N GLY A 68 6.40 1.25 0.23
CA GLY A 68 7.62 1.73 -0.38
C GLY A 68 8.92 1.02 0.07
N GLN A 69 8.85 0.04 0.97
CA GLN A 69 10.03 -0.65 1.50
C GLN A 69 10.27 -1.99 0.81
N ILE A 70 11.55 -2.42 0.80
CA ILE A 70 11.92 -3.79 0.44
C ILE A 70 11.45 -4.70 1.58
N ILE A 71 10.75 -5.80 1.24
CA ILE A 71 10.17 -6.73 2.21
C ILE A 71 10.72 -8.15 2.05
N THR A 72 10.73 -8.89 3.16
CA THR A 72 10.90 -10.35 3.16
C THR A 72 9.54 -11.01 3.29
N LEU A 73 9.30 -12.08 2.54
CA LEU A 73 8.04 -12.82 2.62
C LEU A 73 7.99 -13.68 3.89
N GLY A 74 9.04 -14.47 4.15
CA GLY A 74 9.10 -15.26 5.39
C GLY A 74 9.29 -14.36 6.62
N GLY A 75 8.43 -14.52 7.62
CA GLY A 75 8.44 -13.67 8.81
C GLY A 75 8.02 -12.22 8.54
N PHE A 76 7.21 -11.98 7.50
CA PHE A 76 6.74 -10.63 7.13
C PHE A 76 6.22 -9.86 8.34
N ALA A 77 6.71 -8.63 8.50
CA ALA A 77 6.36 -7.74 9.60
C ALA A 77 6.48 -8.37 11.01
N GLY A 78 7.42 -9.32 11.19
CA GLY A 78 7.64 -10.00 12.47
C GLY A 78 6.69 -11.16 12.75
N SER A 79 5.91 -11.61 11.77
CA SER A 79 5.01 -12.76 11.91
C SER A 79 5.76 -14.09 11.96
N SER A 80 5.05 -15.15 12.40
CA SER A 80 5.51 -16.54 12.32
C SER A 80 5.20 -17.22 10.97
N TYR A 81 4.54 -16.53 10.05
CA TYR A 81 4.16 -17.08 8.75
C TYR A 81 5.39 -17.33 7.88
N ASN A 82 5.38 -18.44 7.15
CA ASN A 82 6.44 -18.77 6.22
C ASN A 82 6.29 -18.04 4.87
N ALA A 83 7.33 -18.06 4.05
CA ALA A 83 7.37 -17.35 2.76
C ALA A 83 6.30 -17.82 1.76
N ARG A 84 5.87 -19.08 1.83
CA ARG A 84 4.84 -19.62 0.94
C ARG A 84 3.47 -19.06 1.28
N GLU A 85 3.12 -19.06 2.57
CA GLU A 85 1.84 -18.53 3.09
C GLU A 85 1.69 -17.05 2.77
N VAL A 86 2.73 -16.27 3.10
CA VAL A 86 2.76 -14.84 2.83
C VAL A 86 2.74 -14.55 1.33
N GLY A 87 3.50 -15.29 0.54
CA GLY A 87 3.52 -15.14 -0.92
C GLY A 87 2.20 -15.49 -1.58
N GLU A 88 1.44 -16.46 -1.06
CA GLU A 88 0.09 -16.78 -1.55
C GLU A 88 -0.89 -15.65 -1.24
N ALA A 89 -0.84 -15.10 -0.03
CA ALA A 89 -1.66 -13.96 0.37
C ALA A 89 -1.35 -12.71 -0.46
N PHE A 90 -0.08 -12.39 -0.68
CA PHE A 90 0.30 -11.26 -1.55
C PHE A 90 -0.20 -11.43 -2.98
N ARG A 91 -0.07 -12.61 -3.59
CA ARG A 91 -0.61 -12.86 -4.93
C ARG A 91 -2.12 -12.63 -5.03
N LEU A 92 -2.88 -12.93 -3.97
CA LEU A 92 -4.31 -12.65 -3.96
C LEU A 92 -4.59 -11.15 -3.86
N LEU A 93 -3.83 -10.43 -3.03
CA LEU A 93 -3.92 -8.97 -2.91
C LEU A 93 -3.49 -8.25 -4.19
N GLU A 94 -2.47 -8.75 -4.91
CA GLU A 94 -2.10 -8.26 -6.26
C GLU A 94 -3.21 -8.47 -7.28
N LYS A 95 -3.86 -9.64 -7.29
CA LYS A 95 -5.03 -9.91 -8.16
C LYS A 95 -6.21 -9.00 -7.86
N ALA A 96 -6.38 -8.62 -6.60
CA ALA A 96 -7.37 -7.64 -6.17
C ALA A 96 -6.95 -6.19 -6.46
N MET A 97 -5.77 -5.98 -7.06
CA MET A 97 -5.18 -4.66 -7.37
C MET A 97 -5.03 -3.74 -6.14
N LEU A 98 -4.88 -4.32 -4.96
CA LEU A 98 -4.68 -3.55 -3.72
C LEU A 98 -3.23 -3.16 -3.49
N LEU A 99 -2.32 -3.92 -4.06
CA LEU A 99 -0.87 -3.70 -3.97
C LEU A 99 -0.16 -4.33 -5.16
N GLU A 100 1.12 -4.01 -5.30
CA GLU A 100 2.04 -4.61 -6.26
C GLU A 100 3.36 -4.95 -5.58
N LEU A 101 3.94 -6.10 -5.91
CA LEU A 101 5.29 -6.48 -5.51
C LEU A 101 6.26 -6.17 -6.64
N VAL A 102 7.02 -5.09 -6.50
CA VAL A 102 7.98 -4.62 -7.50
C VAL A 102 9.33 -5.28 -7.27
N TYR A 103 9.72 -6.17 -8.18
CA TYR A 103 10.98 -6.89 -8.12
C TYR A 103 12.11 -6.11 -8.80
N PRO A 104 13.35 -6.15 -8.27
CA PRO A 104 14.48 -5.52 -8.92
C PRO A 104 14.85 -6.22 -10.22
N THR A 105 15.57 -5.52 -11.09
CA THR A 105 16.21 -6.09 -12.27
C THR A 105 17.68 -5.70 -12.33
N THR A 106 18.52 -6.57 -12.87
CA THR A 106 19.91 -6.29 -13.24
C THR A 106 20.06 -6.18 -14.77
N ALA A 107 18.98 -6.34 -15.51
CA ALA A 107 18.99 -6.18 -16.96
C ALA A 107 19.27 -4.72 -17.34
N THR A 108 20.28 -4.51 -18.22
CA THR A 108 20.62 -3.19 -18.77
C THR A 108 19.97 -2.95 -20.13
N GLU A 109 19.31 -3.95 -20.68
CA GLU A 109 18.65 -3.93 -21.98
C GLU A 109 17.14 -4.17 -21.83
N VAL A 110 16.37 -3.67 -22.80
CA VAL A 110 14.92 -3.84 -22.88
C VAL A 110 14.61 -5.10 -23.71
N PRO A 111 13.66 -5.95 -23.31
CA PRO A 111 12.80 -5.87 -22.12
C PRO A 111 13.53 -6.25 -20.81
N ALA A 112 13.35 -5.42 -19.78
CA ALA A 112 13.89 -5.72 -18.47
C ALA A 112 13.11 -6.87 -17.82
N THR A 113 13.81 -7.92 -17.38
CA THR A 113 13.20 -9.07 -16.70
C THR A 113 13.35 -8.94 -15.20
N PRO A 114 12.27 -9.10 -14.40
CA PRO A 114 12.34 -9.01 -12.96
C PRO A 114 13.05 -10.22 -12.33
N GLU A 115 13.88 -10.00 -11.33
CA GLU A 115 14.53 -11.05 -10.55
C GLU A 115 13.63 -11.51 -9.39
N ILE A 116 12.64 -12.32 -9.66
CA ILE A 116 11.62 -12.81 -8.71
C ILE A 116 12.18 -13.58 -7.51
N LYS A 117 13.46 -13.99 -7.55
CA LYS A 117 14.16 -14.63 -6.42
C LYS A 117 14.68 -13.61 -5.39
N ARG A 118 14.71 -12.33 -5.75
CA ARG A 118 15.11 -11.26 -4.83
C ARG A 118 13.92 -10.72 -4.05
N MET A 119 14.24 -9.98 -2.98
CA MET A 119 13.23 -9.33 -2.14
C MET A 119 12.56 -8.20 -2.92
N PRO A 120 11.21 -8.19 -3.02
CA PRO A 120 10.48 -7.15 -3.71
C PRO A 120 10.30 -5.91 -2.83
N LYS A 121 9.97 -4.79 -3.47
CA LYS A 121 9.43 -3.59 -2.84
C LYS A 121 7.90 -3.69 -2.81
N LEU A 122 7.31 -3.39 -1.66
CA LEU A 122 5.85 -3.38 -1.48
C LEU A 122 5.30 -1.99 -1.86
N VAL A 123 4.41 -1.96 -2.83
CA VAL A 123 3.72 -0.74 -3.27
C VAL A 123 2.22 -0.94 -3.12
N TRP A 124 1.56 -0.06 -2.36
CA TRP A 124 0.12 -0.09 -2.18
C TRP A 124 -0.60 0.71 -3.26
N LEU A 125 -1.88 0.42 -3.46
CA LEU A 125 -2.76 1.05 -4.44
C LEU A 125 -2.77 2.58 -4.35
N ASP A 126 -2.83 3.12 -3.13
CA ASP A 126 -3.03 4.56 -2.92
C ASP A 126 -2.29 5.06 -1.67
N THR A 127 -1.59 6.18 -1.81
CA THR A 127 -0.81 6.79 -0.73
C THR A 127 -1.69 7.33 0.40
N GLY A 128 -2.91 7.81 0.13
CA GLY A 128 -3.85 8.28 1.14
C GLY A 128 -4.35 7.15 2.03
N LEU A 129 -4.65 5.99 1.44
CA LEU A 129 -4.97 4.77 2.19
C LEU A 129 -3.80 4.33 3.07
N VAL A 130 -2.56 4.39 2.56
CA VAL A 130 -1.35 4.10 3.35
C VAL A 130 -1.25 5.04 4.54
N ASN A 131 -1.36 6.35 4.32
CA ASN A 131 -1.25 7.35 5.37
C ASN A 131 -2.32 7.21 6.45
N TYR A 132 -3.55 6.90 6.03
CA TYR A 132 -4.65 6.68 6.95
C TYR A 132 -4.45 5.40 7.76
N ALA A 133 -4.21 4.28 7.10
CA ALA A 133 -4.08 2.97 7.75
C ALA A 133 -2.82 2.85 8.63
N ALA A 134 -1.72 3.51 8.26
CA ALA A 134 -0.52 3.63 9.08
C ALA A 134 -0.63 4.73 10.17
N GLN A 135 -1.79 5.40 10.30
CA GLN A 135 -2.09 6.45 11.27
C GLN A 135 -1.22 7.73 11.17
N VAL A 136 -0.56 7.91 10.03
CA VAL A 136 0.36 9.04 9.80
C VAL A 136 -0.37 10.37 9.69
N GLN A 137 -1.59 10.37 9.15
CA GLN A 137 -2.39 11.60 9.03
C GLN A 137 -2.62 12.27 10.39
N LYS A 138 -2.82 11.48 11.45
CA LYS A 138 -3.03 12.01 12.82
C LYS A 138 -1.72 12.56 13.42
N GLU A 139 -0.59 11.93 13.10
CA GLU A 139 0.73 12.36 13.59
C GLU A 139 1.22 13.62 12.87
N VAL A 140 0.97 13.74 11.57
CA VAL A 140 1.34 14.91 10.75
C VAL A 140 0.64 16.19 11.20
N LEU A 141 -0.61 16.09 11.68
CA LEU A 141 -1.35 17.26 12.20
C LEU A 141 -0.81 17.76 13.55
N GLY A 142 -0.03 16.95 14.27
CA GLY A 142 0.49 17.25 15.61
C GLY A 142 1.98 17.54 15.76
N ALA A 143 2.83 17.25 14.75
CA ALA A 143 4.28 17.28 14.91
C ALA A 143 5.03 17.98 13.78
N LYS A 144 5.96 18.89 14.16
CA LYS A 144 6.79 19.65 13.20
C LYS A 144 7.92 18.82 12.54
N ASP A 145 8.39 17.71 13.14
CA ASP A 145 9.61 17.00 12.73
C ASP A 145 9.43 15.54 12.26
N ILE A 146 8.27 14.93 12.43
CA ILE A 146 7.98 13.56 11.96
C ILE A 146 7.95 13.46 10.42
N MET A 147 7.76 14.60 9.77
CA MET A 147 7.68 14.71 8.30
C MET A 147 8.94 14.24 7.57
N ASP A 148 10.13 14.35 8.14
CA ASP A 148 11.37 14.10 7.38
C ASP A 148 11.66 12.59 7.26
N ALA A 149 11.45 11.81 8.31
CA ALA A 149 11.62 10.34 8.25
C ALA A 149 10.54 9.66 7.41
N TRP A 150 9.30 10.17 7.51
CA TRP A 150 8.18 9.63 6.75
C TRP A 150 8.17 10.06 5.28
N ARG A 151 8.66 11.26 4.95
CA ARG A 151 8.77 11.75 3.57
C ARG A 151 9.53 10.81 2.65
N GLY A 152 10.59 10.15 3.14
CA GLY A 152 11.35 9.17 2.36
C GLY A 152 10.52 7.96 1.94
N MET A 153 9.77 7.35 2.87
CA MET A 153 8.92 6.18 2.59
C MET A 153 7.73 6.53 1.71
N ILE A 154 7.07 7.66 1.97
CA ILE A 154 5.98 8.15 1.13
C ILE A 154 6.48 8.51 -0.26
N ALA A 155 7.66 9.12 -0.40
CA ALA A 155 8.23 9.45 -1.69
C ALA A 155 8.41 8.20 -2.57
N GLU A 156 8.95 7.11 -2.00
CA GLU A 156 9.10 5.83 -2.69
C GLU A 156 7.73 5.23 -3.08
N GLN A 157 6.76 5.28 -2.19
CA GLN A 157 5.39 4.81 -2.45
C GLN A 157 4.75 5.61 -3.59
N ILE A 158 4.82 6.96 -3.55
CA ILE A 158 4.21 7.84 -4.56
C ILE A 158 4.87 7.64 -5.92
N VAL A 159 6.21 7.66 -5.98
CA VAL A 159 6.93 7.46 -7.24
C VAL A 159 6.58 6.12 -7.86
N ALA A 160 6.54 5.05 -7.06
CA ALA A 160 6.17 3.73 -7.55
C ALA A 160 4.71 3.68 -8.02
N GLN A 161 3.78 4.26 -7.26
CA GLN A 161 2.36 4.37 -7.63
C GLN A 161 2.19 5.09 -8.98
N GLU A 162 2.83 6.25 -9.16
CA GLU A 162 2.77 7.00 -10.42
C GLU A 162 3.37 6.22 -11.60
N LEU A 163 4.51 5.56 -11.38
CA LEU A 163 5.14 4.72 -12.42
C LEU A 163 4.25 3.54 -12.83
N LEU A 164 3.53 2.92 -11.89
CA LEU A 164 2.61 1.82 -12.19
C LEU A 164 1.44 2.27 -13.07
N THR A 165 1.00 3.53 -12.96
CA THR A 165 -0.07 4.07 -13.83
C THR A 165 0.39 4.31 -15.26
N LEU A 166 1.70 4.49 -15.49
CA LEU A 166 2.27 4.71 -16.82
C LEU A 166 2.54 3.41 -17.60
N THR A 167 2.56 2.27 -16.89
CA THR A 167 2.69 0.97 -17.55
C THR A 167 1.32 0.54 -18.06
N ASP A 168 1.10 0.67 -19.38
CA ASP A 168 0.00 0.00 -20.05
C ASP A 168 0.17 -1.51 -19.76
N LYS A 169 -0.62 -2.01 -18.83
CA LYS A 169 -0.76 -3.46 -18.64
C LYS A 169 -1.55 -3.97 -19.85
N VAL A 170 -0.81 -4.25 -20.96
CA VAL A 170 -1.34 -4.99 -22.11
C VAL A 170 -1.50 -6.45 -21.72
#